data_59298f9cdd87d721adf88a1fc4af2bc6
#
_entry.id   59298f9cdd87d721adf88a1fc4af2bc6
#
_cell.length_a   1.000
_cell.length_b   1.000
_cell.length_c   1.000
_cell.angle_alpha   90.00
_cell.angle_beta   90.00
_cell.angle_gamma   90.00
#
_symmetry.space_group_name_H-M   'P 1'
#
loop_
_entity.id
_entity.type
_entity.pdbx_description
1 polymer ?
#
loop_
_entity_poly.entity_id
_entity_poly.type
_entity_poly.pdbx_seq_one_letter_code
_entity_poly.pdbx_strand_id
1 'polypeptide(L)'
;MSKIIHEYSDTINQKRASKELEYINNKFKIISDELDLTEQKLKEFLDKNKNFQSSPTLVFEKSKLEREILFLEQSYLNVLANKEEQEFSSKKKNFIVAELDKPNVPIKHSSPNSLVVLIFFFFVINGHYFYKKYKSEILRFINSNDSIAR
;
A
#
# COMPACT_ATOMS: atom_id res chain seq x y z
N MET A 1 19.28 -11.40 11.37
CA MET A 1 18.29 -12.03 10.47
C MET A 1 17.54 -11.02 9.60
N SER A 2 17.00 -9.93 10.13
CA SER A 2 16.28 -8.88 9.39
C SER A 2 17.08 -8.32 8.19
N LYS A 3 18.34 -8.00 8.34
CA LYS A 3 19.19 -7.39 7.31
C LYS A 3 19.34 -8.24 6.03
N ILE A 4 19.44 -9.55 6.17
CA ILE A 4 19.57 -10.51 5.05
C ILE A 4 18.24 -10.59 4.26
N ILE A 5 17.11 -10.53 4.95
CA ILE A 5 15.78 -10.55 4.33
C ILE A 5 15.53 -9.27 3.53
N HIS A 6 15.97 -8.11 4.05
CA HIS A 6 15.89 -6.83 3.33
C HIS A 6 16.74 -6.84 2.05
N GLU A 7 17.99 -7.26 2.16
CA GLU A 7 18.92 -7.31 1.02
C GLU A 7 18.42 -8.28 -0.07
N TYR A 8 17.86 -9.42 0.33
CA TYR A 8 17.26 -10.39 -0.59
C TYR A 8 15.99 -9.84 -1.26
N SER A 9 15.12 -9.17 -0.50
CA SER A 9 13.90 -8.51 -1.01
C SER A 9 14.25 -7.41 -2.02
N ASP A 10 15.24 -6.57 -1.71
CA ASP A 10 15.69 -5.49 -2.59
C ASP A 10 16.27 -6.04 -3.89
N THR A 11 17.04 -7.12 -3.82
CA THR A 11 17.61 -7.79 -5.00
C THR A 11 16.52 -8.36 -5.92
N ILE A 12 15.50 -8.99 -5.35
CA ILE A 12 14.35 -9.52 -6.11
C ILE A 12 13.57 -8.39 -6.76
N ASN A 13 13.28 -7.33 -6.02
CA ASN A 13 12.51 -6.19 -6.51
C ASN A 13 13.25 -5.46 -7.63
N GLN A 14 14.56 -5.24 -7.50
CA GLN A 14 15.39 -4.68 -8.55
C GLN A 14 15.41 -5.55 -9.82
N LYS A 15 15.57 -6.87 -9.67
CA LYS A 15 15.55 -7.81 -10.79
C LYS A 15 14.19 -7.88 -11.48
N ARG A 16 13.10 -7.72 -10.72
CA ARG A 16 11.74 -7.66 -11.27
C ARG A 16 11.53 -6.35 -12.04
N ALA A 17 11.89 -5.21 -11.45
CA ALA A 17 11.79 -3.90 -12.08
C ALA A 17 12.63 -3.80 -13.37
N SER A 18 13.85 -4.36 -13.39
CA SER A 18 14.69 -4.35 -14.60
C SER A 18 14.09 -5.18 -15.75
N LYS A 19 13.51 -6.34 -15.45
CA LYS A 19 12.82 -7.17 -16.46
C LYS A 19 11.57 -6.49 -17.00
N GLU A 20 10.83 -5.82 -16.15
CA GLU A 20 9.63 -5.08 -16.54
C GLU A 20 9.98 -3.88 -17.43
N LEU A 21 11.03 -3.13 -17.10
CA LEU A 21 11.55 -2.06 -17.94
C LEU A 21 12.06 -2.58 -19.29
N GLU A 22 12.75 -3.72 -19.31
CA GLU A 22 13.18 -4.37 -20.56
C GLU A 22 11.99 -4.75 -21.43
N TYR A 23 10.95 -5.36 -20.86
CA TYR A 23 9.72 -5.69 -21.59
C TYR A 23 9.03 -4.44 -22.16
N ILE A 24 8.89 -3.39 -21.37
CA ILE A 24 8.27 -2.12 -21.81
C ILE A 24 9.11 -1.47 -22.92
N ASN A 25 10.43 -1.44 -22.81
CA ASN A 25 11.32 -0.89 -23.83
C ASN A 25 11.21 -1.67 -25.16
N ASN A 26 11.13 -3.00 -25.10
CA ASN A 26 10.93 -3.82 -26.28
C ASN A 26 9.58 -3.55 -26.94
N LYS A 27 8.52 -3.46 -26.14
CA LYS A 27 7.16 -3.14 -26.62
C LYS A 27 7.10 -1.74 -27.23
N PHE A 28 7.75 -0.75 -26.59
CA PHE A 28 7.85 0.61 -27.11
C PHE A 28 8.52 0.65 -28.47
N LYS A 29 9.64 -0.07 -28.64
CA LYS A 29 10.36 -0.15 -29.90
C LYS A 29 9.50 -0.77 -31.01
N ILE A 30 8.80 -1.88 -30.72
CA ILE A 30 7.92 -2.55 -31.68
C ILE A 30 6.83 -1.60 -32.20
N ILE A 31 6.15 -0.90 -31.27
CA ILE A 31 5.07 0.03 -31.64
C ILE A 31 5.61 1.22 -32.42
N SER A 32 6.78 1.75 -32.04
CA SER A 32 7.44 2.83 -32.77
C SER A 32 7.78 2.41 -34.20
N ASP A 33 8.37 1.23 -34.37
CA ASP A 33 8.75 0.68 -35.69
C ASP A 33 7.50 0.43 -36.55
N GLU A 34 6.40 -0.06 -35.97
CA GLU A 34 5.10 -0.26 -36.67
C GLU A 34 4.46 1.08 -37.05
N LEU A 35 4.54 2.10 -36.22
CA LEU A 35 4.02 3.43 -36.51
C LEU A 35 4.77 4.03 -37.71
N ASP A 36 6.10 4.06 -37.65
CA ASP A 36 6.95 4.57 -38.75
C ASP A 36 6.67 3.85 -40.05
N LEU A 37 6.51 2.52 -40.01
CA LEU A 37 6.20 1.70 -41.20
C LEU A 37 4.81 2.04 -41.78
N THR A 38 3.82 2.25 -40.93
CA THR A 38 2.45 2.55 -41.36
C THR A 38 2.32 3.97 -41.91
N GLU A 39 3.02 4.93 -41.30
CA GLU A 39 3.16 6.28 -41.87
C GLU A 39 3.84 6.27 -43.24
N GLN A 40 4.89 5.48 -43.37
CA GLN A 40 5.53 5.29 -44.70
C GLN A 40 4.57 4.70 -45.73
N LYS A 41 3.78 3.68 -45.35
CA LYS A 41 2.76 3.11 -46.23
C LYS A 41 1.71 4.15 -46.66
N LEU A 42 1.25 5.00 -45.75
CA LEU A 42 0.32 6.07 -46.07
C LEU A 42 0.97 7.08 -47.05
N LYS A 43 2.20 7.46 -46.82
CA LYS A 43 2.97 8.36 -47.71
C LYS A 43 3.08 7.76 -49.12
N GLU A 44 3.51 6.49 -49.24
CA GLU A 44 3.61 5.79 -50.50
C GLU A 44 2.25 5.67 -51.22
N PHE A 45 1.18 5.42 -50.44
CA PHE A 45 -0.18 5.37 -50.97
C PHE A 45 -0.60 6.72 -51.59
N LEU A 46 -0.31 7.83 -50.86
CA LEU A 46 -0.65 9.18 -51.36
C LEU A 46 0.18 9.56 -52.58
N ASP A 47 1.46 9.19 -52.62
CA ASP A 47 2.35 9.47 -53.74
C ASP A 47 1.89 8.70 -55.04
N LYS A 48 1.42 7.47 -54.88
CA LYS A 48 0.93 6.64 -55.97
C LYS A 48 -0.49 7.03 -56.47
N ASN A 49 -1.33 7.55 -55.54
CA ASN A 49 -2.74 7.79 -55.80
C ASN A 49 -3.08 9.29 -55.64
N LYS A 50 -2.49 10.15 -56.43
CA LYS A 50 -2.70 11.61 -56.34
C LYS A 50 -4.18 12.05 -56.44
N ASN A 51 -5.00 11.28 -57.21
CA ASN A 51 -6.44 11.51 -57.39
C ASN A 51 -7.31 10.53 -56.60
N PHE A 52 -6.88 10.08 -55.42
CA PHE A 52 -7.62 9.06 -54.66
C PHE A 52 -9.05 9.48 -54.32
N GLN A 53 -9.35 10.79 -54.27
CA GLN A 53 -10.69 11.32 -53.98
C GLN A 53 -11.76 10.92 -54.99
N SER A 54 -11.35 10.61 -56.21
CA SER A 54 -12.28 10.18 -57.30
C SER A 54 -12.71 8.71 -57.19
N SER A 55 -12.08 7.93 -56.33
CA SER A 55 -12.38 6.51 -56.13
C SER A 55 -12.81 6.20 -54.71
N PRO A 56 -14.06 5.77 -54.45
CA PRO A 56 -14.51 5.41 -53.12
C PRO A 56 -13.64 4.33 -52.44
N THR A 57 -13.11 3.39 -53.23
CA THR A 57 -12.23 2.32 -52.75
C THR A 57 -10.92 2.88 -52.23
N LEU A 58 -10.28 3.82 -52.93
CA LEU A 58 -9.03 4.45 -52.49
C LEU A 58 -9.27 5.36 -51.27
N VAL A 59 -10.41 6.03 -51.19
CA VAL A 59 -10.80 6.79 -50.02
C VAL A 59 -10.93 5.90 -48.80
N PHE A 60 -11.53 4.73 -48.94
CA PHE A 60 -11.65 3.75 -47.86
C PHE A 60 -10.29 3.20 -47.42
N GLU A 61 -9.40 2.89 -48.38
CA GLU A 61 -8.05 2.38 -48.09
C GLU A 61 -7.20 3.42 -47.35
N LYS A 62 -7.25 4.68 -47.79
CA LYS A 62 -6.63 5.80 -47.07
C LYS A 62 -7.15 5.90 -45.61
N SER A 63 -8.47 5.89 -45.44
CA SER A 63 -9.10 5.97 -44.12
C SER A 63 -8.75 4.78 -43.24
N LYS A 64 -8.48 3.61 -43.79
CA LYS A 64 -8.01 2.44 -43.06
C LYS A 64 -6.59 2.68 -42.51
N LEU A 65 -5.67 3.15 -43.35
CA LEU A 65 -4.31 3.49 -42.93
C LEU A 65 -4.29 4.60 -41.84
N GLU A 66 -5.10 5.64 -42.02
CA GLU A 66 -5.23 6.72 -41.06
C GLU A 66 -5.72 6.23 -39.68
N ARG A 67 -6.70 5.33 -39.63
CA ARG A 67 -7.17 4.70 -38.38
C ARG A 67 -6.12 3.80 -37.74
N GLU A 68 -5.34 3.09 -38.56
CA GLU A 68 -4.23 2.26 -38.07
C GLU A 68 -3.15 3.12 -37.43
N ILE A 69 -2.77 4.24 -38.05
CA ILE A 69 -1.83 5.23 -37.48
C ILE A 69 -2.39 5.75 -36.15
N LEU A 70 -3.63 6.21 -36.13
CA LEU A 70 -4.25 6.75 -34.91
C LEU A 70 -4.26 5.72 -33.75
N PHE A 71 -4.52 4.46 -34.06
CA PHE A 71 -4.46 3.37 -33.08
C PHE A 71 -3.02 3.14 -32.57
N LEU A 72 -2.03 3.17 -33.47
CA LEU A 72 -0.62 3.02 -33.11
C LEU A 72 -0.11 4.22 -32.30
N GLU A 73 -0.48 5.45 -32.66
CA GLU A 73 -0.18 6.66 -31.89
C GLU A 73 -0.73 6.56 -30.46
N GLN A 74 -1.99 6.15 -30.30
CA GLN A 74 -2.59 5.96 -29.00
C GLN A 74 -1.87 4.88 -28.18
N SER A 75 -1.49 3.78 -28.84
CA SER A 75 -0.73 2.69 -28.22
C SER A 75 0.68 3.15 -27.82
N TYR A 76 1.34 3.94 -28.66
CA TYR A 76 2.63 4.55 -28.38
C TYR A 76 2.59 5.42 -27.13
N LEU A 77 1.61 6.34 -27.05
CA LEU A 77 1.43 7.20 -25.88
C LEU A 77 1.17 6.42 -24.60
N ASN A 78 0.36 5.35 -24.68
CA ASN A 78 0.10 4.49 -23.52
C ASN A 78 1.36 3.76 -23.03
N VAL A 79 2.16 3.24 -23.96
CA VAL A 79 3.41 2.54 -23.59
C VAL A 79 4.45 3.54 -23.08
N LEU A 80 4.51 4.75 -23.64
CA LEU A 80 5.38 5.83 -23.17
C LEU A 80 5.04 6.21 -21.72
N ALA A 81 3.75 6.42 -21.41
CA ALA A 81 3.29 6.70 -20.05
C ALA A 81 3.65 5.59 -19.06
N ASN A 82 3.44 4.32 -19.44
CA ASN A 82 3.83 3.16 -18.63
C ASN A 82 5.35 3.11 -18.40
N LYS A 83 6.14 3.44 -19.43
CA LYS A 83 7.60 3.51 -19.32
C LYS A 83 8.05 4.55 -18.31
N GLU A 84 7.50 5.76 -18.39
CA GLU A 84 7.81 6.85 -17.45
C GLU A 84 7.41 6.49 -16.02
N GLU A 85 6.25 5.86 -15.81
CA GLU A 85 5.80 5.39 -14.50
C GLU A 85 6.76 4.34 -13.92
N GLN A 86 7.17 3.36 -14.72
CA GLN A 86 8.10 2.31 -14.30
C GLN A 86 9.51 2.85 -14.03
N GLU A 87 10.00 3.79 -14.83
CA GLU A 87 11.27 4.46 -14.56
C GLU A 87 11.21 5.26 -13.26
N PHE A 88 10.09 5.96 -13.01
CA PHE A 88 9.90 6.70 -11.77
C PHE A 88 9.81 5.76 -10.56
N SER A 89 9.06 4.66 -10.66
CA SER A 89 8.92 3.70 -9.57
C SER A 89 10.23 2.93 -9.29
N SER A 90 11.03 2.66 -10.32
CA SER A 90 12.34 2.01 -10.15
C SER A 90 13.37 2.92 -9.47
N LYS A 91 13.26 4.24 -9.67
CA LYS A 91 14.11 5.26 -9.02
C LYS A 91 13.67 5.57 -7.59
N LYS A 92 12.38 5.41 -7.27
CA LYS A 92 11.90 5.43 -5.90
C LYS A 92 12.50 4.21 -5.20
N LYS A 93 13.56 4.41 -4.40
CA LYS A 93 13.97 3.40 -3.41
C LYS A 93 12.71 2.89 -2.74
N ASN A 94 12.48 1.58 -2.82
CA ASN A 94 11.31 0.96 -2.20
C ASN A 94 11.31 1.23 -0.69
N PHE A 95 10.69 2.32 -0.28
CA PHE A 95 10.34 2.61 1.11
C PHE A 95 9.17 1.72 1.60
N ILE A 96 8.99 0.54 1.00
CA ILE A 96 7.88 -0.36 1.39
C ILE A 96 8.25 -1.26 2.58
N VAL A 97 9.50 -1.21 3.02
CA VAL A 97 9.81 -1.68 4.36
C VAL A 97 10.12 -0.43 5.22
N ALA A 98 9.11 0.40 5.44
CA ALA A 98 9.10 1.18 6.67
C ALA A 98 9.27 0.14 7.78
N GLU A 99 10.34 0.27 8.55
CA GLU A 99 10.58 -0.48 9.77
C GLU A 99 9.32 -0.28 10.64
N LEU A 100 8.34 -1.17 10.44
CA LEU A 100 7.17 -1.24 11.29
C LEU A 100 7.74 -1.57 12.65
N ASP A 101 7.88 -0.55 13.48
CA ASP A 101 8.34 -0.58 14.86
C ASP A 101 9.32 -1.73 15.16
N LYS A 102 10.58 -1.37 15.43
CA LYS A 102 11.47 -2.30 16.14
C LYS A 102 10.63 -2.95 17.22
N PRO A 103 10.58 -4.29 17.31
CA PRO A 103 9.91 -4.95 18.41
C PRO A 103 10.53 -4.38 19.68
N ASN A 104 9.90 -3.37 20.25
CA ASN A 104 10.23 -2.86 21.56
C ASN A 104 9.88 -4.00 22.51
N VAL A 105 10.91 -4.71 22.94
CA VAL A 105 10.78 -5.60 24.09
C VAL A 105 10.19 -4.71 25.19
N PRO A 106 8.98 -5.01 25.71
CA PRO A 106 8.38 -4.19 26.74
C PRO A 106 9.30 -4.17 27.95
N ILE A 107 10.03 -3.06 28.11
CA ILE A 107 11.00 -2.86 29.19
C ILE A 107 10.28 -2.67 30.53
N LYS A 108 8.97 -2.47 30.51
CA LYS A 108 8.13 -2.43 31.70
C LYS A 108 7.27 -3.68 31.79
N HIS A 109 7.49 -4.43 32.86
CA HIS A 109 6.56 -5.46 33.26
C HIS A 109 5.14 -4.88 33.33
N SER A 110 4.26 -5.35 32.46
CA SER A 110 2.81 -5.04 32.44
C SER A 110 2.05 -5.78 33.55
N SER A 111 2.75 -6.33 34.53
CA SER A 111 2.17 -6.93 35.73
C SER A 111 1.74 -5.86 36.73
N PRO A 112 0.61 -6.02 37.40
CA PRO A 112 0.29 -5.16 38.53
C PRO A 112 1.46 -5.20 39.50
N ASN A 113 1.96 -4.02 39.88
CA ASN A 113 3.07 -3.89 40.82
C ASN A 113 2.78 -4.80 42.01
N SER A 114 3.61 -5.82 42.26
CA SER A 114 3.44 -6.77 43.37
C SER A 114 3.28 -6.04 44.71
N LEU A 115 3.84 -4.85 44.81
CA LEU A 115 3.70 -3.95 45.96
C LEU A 115 2.26 -3.46 46.13
N VAL A 116 1.57 -3.11 45.08
CA VAL A 116 0.15 -2.69 45.09
C VAL A 116 -0.76 -3.85 45.54
N VAL A 117 -0.49 -5.03 45.04
CA VAL A 117 -1.23 -6.25 45.42
C VAL A 117 -1.02 -6.56 46.89
N LEU A 118 0.20 -6.42 47.40
CA LEU A 118 0.53 -6.65 48.81
C LEU A 118 -0.15 -5.64 49.72
N ILE A 119 -0.16 -4.35 49.37
CA ILE A 119 -0.87 -3.30 50.10
C ILE A 119 -2.39 -3.57 50.13
N PHE A 120 -2.96 -3.99 49.00
CA PHE A 120 -4.39 -4.32 48.95
C PHE A 120 -4.75 -5.48 49.89
N PHE A 121 -4.00 -6.56 49.90
CA PHE A 121 -4.21 -7.67 50.85
C PHE A 121 -4.03 -7.26 52.27
N PHE A 122 -3.05 -6.38 52.59
CA PHE A 122 -2.87 -5.85 53.93
C PHE A 122 -4.10 -5.09 54.42
N PHE A 123 -4.71 -4.25 53.60
CA PHE A 123 -5.93 -3.53 53.96
C PHE A 123 -7.14 -4.46 54.13
N VAL A 124 -7.29 -5.48 53.25
CA VAL A 124 -8.38 -6.45 53.37
C VAL A 124 -8.30 -7.26 54.66
N ILE A 125 -7.11 -7.75 55.02
CA ILE A 125 -6.92 -8.54 56.25
C ILE A 125 -7.17 -7.70 57.49
N ASN A 126 -6.59 -6.50 57.55
CA ASN A 126 -6.80 -5.60 58.68
C ASN A 126 -8.27 -5.14 58.77
N GLY A 127 -8.92 -4.81 57.64
CA GLY A 127 -10.33 -4.44 57.61
C GLY A 127 -11.23 -5.56 58.11
N HIS A 128 -10.97 -6.82 57.74
CA HIS A 128 -11.71 -7.98 58.24
C HIS A 128 -11.50 -8.20 59.74
N TYR A 129 -10.26 -8.02 60.23
CA TYR A 129 -9.96 -8.11 61.69
C TYR A 129 -10.67 -7.02 62.48
N PHE A 130 -10.64 -5.77 62.06
CA PHE A 130 -11.36 -4.67 62.67
C PHE A 130 -12.85 -4.87 62.65
N TYR A 131 -13.41 -5.29 61.53
CA TYR A 131 -14.85 -5.61 61.44
C TYR A 131 -15.27 -6.70 62.45
N LYS A 132 -14.51 -7.77 62.55
CA LYS A 132 -14.79 -8.86 63.47
C LYS A 132 -14.69 -8.40 64.94
N LYS A 133 -13.70 -7.56 65.27
CA LYS A 133 -13.49 -7.04 66.64
C LYS A 133 -14.55 -6.04 67.05
N TYR A 134 -14.96 -5.15 66.17
CA TYR A 134 -15.89 -4.04 66.53
C TYR A 134 -17.33 -4.28 66.06
N LYS A 135 -17.63 -5.43 65.47
CA LYS A 135 -18.96 -5.77 64.96
C LYS A 135 -20.09 -5.51 66.02
N SER A 136 -19.85 -5.85 67.25
CA SER A 136 -20.86 -5.68 68.30
C SER A 136 -21.09 -4.19 68.67
N GLU A 137 -20.06 -3.37 68.60
CA GLU A 137 -20.16 -1.92 68.88
C GLU A 137 -20.80 -1.19 67.69
N ILE A 138 -20.46 -1.55 66.46
CA ILE A 138 -21.04 -0.99 65.25
C ILE A 138 -22.53 -1.29 65.21
N LEU A 139 -22.94 -2.52 65.50
CA LEU A 139 -24.35 -2.91 65.54
C LEU A 139 -25.14 -2.20 66.64
N ARG A 140 -24.51 -1.94 67.82
CA ARG A 140 -25.13 -1.15 68.88
C ARG A 140 -25.33 0.30 68.45
N PHE A 141 -24.35 0.89 67.76
CA PHE A 141 -24.43 2.28 67.27
C PHE A 141 -25.51 2.45 66.20
N ILE A 142 -25.60 1.54 65.27
CA ILE A 142 -26.66 1.53 64.23
C ILE A 142 -28.04 1.40 64.85
N ASN A 143 -28.22 0.48 65.82
CA ASN A 143 -29.51 0.24 66.47
C ASN A 143 -29.91 1.39 67.41
N SER A 144 -28.95 2.13 67.96
CA SER A 144 -29.26 3.30 68.81
C SER A 144 -29.74 4.50 67.97
N ASN A 145 -29.27 4.63 66.76
CA ASN A 145 -29.68 5.70 65.83
C ASN A 145 -31.10 5.48 65.28
N ASP A 146 -31.49 4.22 65.07
CA ASP A 146 -32.86 3.88 64.66
C ASP A 146 -33.94 4.14 65.73
N SER A 147 -33.53 4.19 66.99
CA SER A 147 -34.43 4.50 68.09
C SER A 147 -34.70 6.01 68.32
N ILE A 148 -33.89 6.87 67.68
CA ILE A 148 -34.04 8.36 67.74
C ILE A 148 -34.88 8.88 66.56
N ALA A 149 -35.09 8.07 65.52
CA ALA A 149 -35.81 8.43 64.29
C ALA A 149 -37.30 8.01 64.30
N ARG A 150 -37.79 7.52 65.39
CA ARG A 150 -39.21 7.23 65.63
C ARG A 150 -39.70 8.19 66.76
#